data_f7da60623cc803ee8d54cbb2face779b
#
_entry.id   f7da60623cc803ee8d54cbb2face779b
#
_cell.length_a   1.000
_cell.length_b   1.000
_cell.length_c   1.000
_cell.angle_alpha   90.00
_cell.angle_beta   90.00
_cell.angle_gamma   90.00
#
_symmetry.space_group_name_H-M   'P 1'
#
loop_
_entity.id
_entity.type
_entity.pdbx_description
1 polymer ?
#
loop_
_entity_poly.entity_id
_entity_poly.type
_entity_poly.pdbx_seq_one_letter_code
_entity_poly.pdbx_strand_id
1 'polypeptide(L)'
;MLLAVLIGSAQAGLLLLRDVPGRRLLIFLCILPLLVPPQIMALAFIQASGPSSPLLISLGLAPPLGTRNPFYGPGGMVLLLGIQNAPLVFLAIAALVRRLPGEVFSAARGLGAPPSRALRMAVWPLLRPGLLAGAGLAFISALGNFGIAALLGIPGRYPVLTVLIWQKLSATGSAALSQVAALSLLLAALTLPGMLAQALAARRSGWKAGKPFEPLAPTRLDRLLLLPLCLYLLAVLALPLASLLTAALVPAMGMALTLESLTTRHFAATVAPGAHTLAALGNSLMLSGGAALLLGLAALPVALALRHPAVRATAMAADLTYALPGACTAVSVILLVLGLPGGGLVYGTLGLILFAYLARFQTLALRPVAAAAARMDPALEDAARGMGAGLLLRLRAIHLPPMAPALAAGALLVMLLAVNEVTVSALLNGPGTQTLGVLVFNLQDGGQSPQAAAVSCLSLLLVAGLMALASLLGRRLPAGTLPWRP
;
A
#
# COMPACT_ATOMS: atom_id res chain seq x y z
N MET A 1 14.32 0.10 -4.57
CA MET A 1 14.62 0.76 -3.29
C MET A 1 15.32 2.11 -3.48
N LEU A 2 16.51 2.19 -4.07
CA LEU A 2 17.25 3.47 -4.20
C LEU A 2 16.42 4.59 -4.86
N LEU A 3 15.71 4.28 -5.93
CA LEU A 3 14.84 5.24 -6.62
C LEU A 3 13.69 5.73 -5.70
N ALA A 4 13.06 4.82 -4.95
CA ALA A 4 12.03 5.18 -3.98
C ALA A 4 12.56 6.12 -2.88
N VAL A 5 13.77 5.83 -2.38
CA VAL A 5 14.46 6.67 -1.39
C VAL A 5 14.76 8.05 -1.96
N LEU A 6 15.26 8.12 -3.19
CA LEU A 6 15.58 9.39 -3.85
C LEU A 6 14.31 10.25 -4.04
N ILE A 7 13.27 9.68 -4.65
CA ILE A 7 12.02 10.39 -4.92
C ILE A 7 11.34 10.79 -3.60
N GLY A 8 11.14 9.83 -2.68
CA GLY A 8 10.42 10.08 -1.43
C GLY A 8 11.14 11.06 -0.50
N SER A 9 12.49 11.04 -0.44
CA SER A 9 13.24 12.01 0.36
C SER A 9 13.25 13.40 -0.26
N ALA A 10 13.33 13.52 -1.60
CA ALA A 10 13.22 14.80 -2.28
C ALA A 10 11.85 15.45 -2.06
N GLN A 11 10.76 14.67 -2.21
CA GLN A 11 9.40 15.12 -1.91
C GLN A 11 9.26 15.54 -0.44
N ALA A 12 9.78 14.75 0.50
CA ALA A 12 9.74 15.07 1.93
C ALA A 12 10.52 16.34 2.27
N GLY A 13 11.70 16.54 1.71
CA GLY A 13 12.51 17.75 1.88
C GLY A 13 11.78 19.01 1.42
N LEU A 14 11.11 18.94 0.27
CA LEU A 14 10.39 20.08 -0.30
C LEU A 14 9.06 20.34 0.41
N LEU A 15 8.25 19.29 0.69
CA LEU A 15 6.88 19.45 1.15
C LEU A 15 6.71 19.44 2.68
N LEU A 16 7.66 18.85 3.43
CA LEU A 16 7.55 18.76 4.89
C LEU A 16 8.35 19.85 5.60
N LEU A 17 9.49 20.29 5.03
CA LEU A 17 10.36 21.28 5.65
C LEU A 17 10.09 22.70 5.13
N ARG A 18 9.31 22.86 4.06
CA ARG A 18 8.97 24.14 3.44
C ARG A 18 7.46 24.32 3.32
N ASP A 19 6.99 25.54 3.53
CA ASP A 19 5.59 25.91 3.37
C ASP A 19 5.34 26.42 1.94
N VAL A 20 5.38 25.49 0.97
CA VAL A 20 5.17 25.80 -0.45
C VAL A 20 3.68 25.95 -0.78
N PRO A 21 3.31 26.76 -1.79
CA PRO A 21 1.92 26.92 -2.23
C PRO A 21 1.33 25.57 -2.67
N GLY A 22 0.10 25.30 -2.28
CA GLY A 22 -0.58 24.03 -2.61
C GLY A 22 -0.06 22.79 -1.85
N ARG A 23 0.76 22.98 -0.81
CA ARG A 23 1.42 21.92 -0.03
C ARG A 23 0.53 20.74 0.32
N ARG A 24 -0.70 21.00 0.81
CA ARG A 24 -1.64 19.94 1.22
C ARG A 24 -2.06 19.05 0.05
N LEU A 25 -2.37 19.66 -1.10
CA LEU A 25 -2.71 18.94 -2.32
C LEU A 25 -1.51 18.14 -2.84
N LEU A 26 -0.32 18.74 -2.87
CA LEU A 26 0.91 18.08 -3.33
C LEU A 26 1.26 16.88 -2.44
N ILE A 27 1.12 16.99 -1.10
CA ILE A 27 1.31 15.86 -0.18
C ILE A 27 0.32 14.73 -0.52
N PHE A 28 -0.96 15.06 -0.71
CA PHE A 28 -1.97 14.08 -1.09
C PHE A 28 -1.61 13.36 -2.40
N LEU A 29 -1.24 14.12 -3.44
CA LEU A 29 -0.85 13.57 -4.74
C LEU A 29 0.43 12.73 -4.66
N CYS A 30 1.40 13.09 -3.82
CA CYS A 30 2.60 12.28 -3.59
C CYS A 30 2.31 10.94 -2.90
N ILE A 31 1.25 10.85 -2.09
CA ILE A 31 0.85 9.61 -1.42
C ILE A 31 -0.01 8.73 -2.34
N LEU A 32 -0.69 9.31 -3.31
CA LEU A 32 -1.66 8.63 -4.16
C LEU A 32 -1.12 7.37 -4.88
N PRO A 33 0.14 7.33 -5.40
CA PRO A 33 0.69 6.12 -6.01
C PRO A 33 0.67 4.88 -5.10
N LEU A 34 0.76 5.04 -3.77
CA LEU A 34 0.67 3.94 -2.80
C LEU A 34 -0.74 3.33 -2.74
N LEU A 35 -1.76 4.13 -3.04
CA LEU A 35 -3.17 3.75 -2.93
C LEU A 35 -3.71 3.18 -4.25
N VAL A 36 -2.98 3.37 -5.35
CA VAL A 36 -3.28 2.71 -6.63
C VAL A 36 -2.78 1.26 -6.58
N PRO A 37 -3.64 0.27 -6.88
CA PRO A 37 -3.20 -1.13 -6.94
C PRO A 37 -2.01 -1.33 -7.89
N PRO A 38 -0.97 -2.09 -7.48
CA PRO A 38 0.26 -2.26 -8.27
C PRO A 38 0.04 -2.74 -9.71
N GLN A 39 -0.86 -3.69 -9.91
CA GLN A 39 -1.20 -4.21 -11.24
C GLN A 39 -1.89 -3.17 -12.11
N ILE A 40 -2.73 -2.30 -11.53
CA ILE A 40 -3.38 -1.21 -12.27
C ILE A 40 -2.36 -0.16 -12.66
N MET A 41 -1.43 0.16 -11.76
CA MET A 41 -0.31 1.04 -12.07
C MET A 41 0.52 0.48 -13.25
N ALA A 42 0.88 -0.80 -13.21
CA ALA A 42 1.63 -1.43 -14.29
C ALA A 42 0.86 -1.40 -15.62
N LEU A 43 -0.43 -1.77 -15.59
CA LEU A 43 -1.29 -1.73 -16.77
C LEU A 43 -1.39 -0.31 -17.35
N ALA A 44 -1.62 0.68 -16.51
CA ALA A 44 -1.72 2.08 -16.94
C ALA A 44 -0.43 2.57 -17.65
N PHE A 45 0.76 2.20 -17.14
CA PHE A 45 2.01 2.54 -17.80
C PHE A 45 2.28 1.74 -19.08
N ILE A 46 1.85 0.48 -19.14
CA ILE A 46 1.88 -0.31 -20.38
C ILE A 46 1.03 0.39 -21.46
N GLN A 47 -0.17 0.83 -21.08
CA GLN A 47 -1.08 1.54 -21.98
C GLN A 47 -0.57 2.93 -22.36
N ALA A 48 0.18 3.59 -21.49
CA ALA A 48 0.73 4.93 -21.73
C ALA A 48 1.96 4.95 -22.65
N SER A 49 2.58 3.81 -22.96
CA SER A 49 3.90 3.79 -23.61
C SER A 49 4.05 2.82 -24.77
N GLY A 50 3.08 1.94 -25.01
CA GLY A 50 3.15 0.94 -26.06
C GLY A 50 2.78 1.46 -27.45
N PRO A 51 3.21 0.77 -28.53
CA PRO A 51 2.83 1.12 -29.91
C PRO A 51 1.32 1.00 -30.18
N SER A 52 0.62 0.21 -29.38
CA SER A 52 -0.84 0.04 -29.44
C SER A 52 -1.59 0.97 -28.50
N SER A 53 -0.95 1.98 -27.91
CA SER A 53 -1.56 2.94 -27.00
C SER A 53 -2.59 3.81 -27.72
N PRO A 54 -3.89 3.74 -27.40
CA PRO A 54 -4.90 4.58 -28.04
C PRO A 54 -4.63 6.07 -27.82
N LEU A 55 -4.14 6.46 -26.64
CA LEU A 55 -3.79 7.85 -26.32
C LEU A 55 -2.65 8.34 -27.20
N LEU A 56 -1.55 7.58 -27.33
CA LEU A 56 -0.39 7.98 -28.14
C LEU A 56 -0.74 8.01 -29.62
N ILE A 57 -1.55 7.08 -30.10
CA ILE A 57 -2.03 7.07 -31.49
C ILE A 57 -2.88 8.31 -31.77
N SER A 58 -3.78 8.68 -30.86
CA SER A 58 -4.64 9.87 -31.00
C SER A 58 -3.83 11.17 -31.01
N LEU A 59 -2.69 11.18 -30.33
CA LEU A 59 -1.77 12.34 -30.30
C LEU A 59 -0.73 12.33 -31.42
N GLY A 60 -0.70 11.29 -32.27
CA GLY A 60 0.35 11.12 -33.30
C GLY A 60 1.75 10.85 -32.75
N LEU A 61 1.84 10.39 -31.49
CA LEU A 61 3.09 10.13 -30.76
C LEU A 61 3.38 8.63 -30.57
N ALA A 62 2.58 7.75 -31.17
CA ALA A 62 2.75 6.31 -30.99
C ALA A 62 4.05 5.81 -31.64
N PRO A 63 4.84 4.97 -30.95
CA PRO A 63 5.98 4.30 -31.56
C PRO A 63 5.54 3.42 -32.74
N PRO A 64 6.44 3.13 -33.70
CA PRO A 64 6.12 2.23 -34.83
C PRO A 64 5.61 0.86 -34.35
N LEU A 65 4.69 0.27 -35.11
CA LEU A 65 4.20 -1.09 -34.84
C LEU A 65 5.37 -2.09 -34.83
N GLY A 66 5.35 -3.04 -33.89
CA GLY A 66 6.44 -3.99 -33.69
C GLY A 66 7.51 -3.51 -32.69
N THR A 67 7.50 -2.24 -32.29
CA THR A 67 8.40 -1.76 -31.23
C THR A 67 8.01 -2.39 -29.90
N ARG A 68 9.00 -2.89 -29.16
CA ARG A 68 8.78 -3.43 -27.82
C ARG A 68 8.39 -2.33 -26.85
N ASN A 69 7.39 -2.58 -26.01
CA ASN A 69 7.02 -1.63 -24.96
C ASN A 69 8.21 -1.42 -24.00
N PRO A 70 8.63 -0.16 -23.74
CA PRO A 70 9.83 0.16 -22.96
C PRO A 70 9.71 -0.24 -21.48
N PHE A 71 8.48 -0.46 -20.96
CA PHE A 71 8.26 -0.89 -19.59
C PHE A 71 8.42 -2.40 -19.40
N TYR A 72 8.42 -3.21 -20.45
CA TYR A 72 8.62 -4.65 -20.29
C TYR A 72 10.08 -4.97 -19.92
N GLY A 73 10.24 -5.63 -18.78
CA GLY A 73 11.52 -6.09 -18.26
C GLY A 73 12.02 -5.32 -17.03
N PRO A 74 13.31 -5.47 -16.66
CA PRO A 74 13.83 -4.99 -15.38
C PRO A 74 13.80 -3.47 -15.23
N GLY A 75 14.03 -2.70 -16.30
CA GLY A 75 14.04 -1.23 -16.25
C GLY A 75 12.68 -0.65 -15.85
N GLY A 76 11.60 -1.10 -16.49
CA GLY A 76 10.24 -0.68 -16.16
C GLY A 76 9.83 -1.13 -14.76
N MET A 77 10.18 -2.37 -14.37
CA MET A 77 9.93 -2.85 -13.00
C MET A 77 10.62 -1.98 -11.94
N VAL A 78 11.90 -1.66 -12.13
CA VAL A 78 12.66 -0.81 -11.18
C VAL A 78 12.03 0.58 -11.09
N LEU A 79 11.64 1.16 -12.24
CA LEU A 79 11.01 2.48 -12.28
C LEU A 79 9.67 2.47 -11.56
N LEU A 80 8.77 1.55 -11.89
CA LEU A 80 7.44 1.51 -11.29
C LEU A 80 7.47 1.12 -9.82
N LEU A 81 8.29 0.15 -9.41
CA LEU A 81 8.49 -0.16 -8.00
C LEU A 81 9.10 1.01 -7.23
N GLY A 82 9.98 1.80 -7.86
CA GLY A 82 10.51 3.03 -7.29
C GLY A 82 9.43 4.07 -7.03
N ILE A 83 8.60 4.34 -8.03
CA ILE A 83 7.47 5.28 -7.95
C ILE A 83 6.43 4.82 -6.92
N GLN A 84 6.01 3.56 -6.99
CA GLN A 84 5.00 2.96 -6.11
C GLN A 84 5.39 3.00 -4.63
N ASN A 85 6.69 2.84 -4.34
CA ASN A 85 7.19 2.76 -2.97
C ASN A 85 7.79 4.09 -2.45
N ALA A 86 7.91 5.13 -3.28
CA ALA A 86 8.37 6.46 -2.85
C ALA A 86 7.51 7.06 -1.71
N PRO A 87 6.17 6.92 -1.72
CA PRO A 87 5.33 7.37 -0.63
C PRO A 87 5.63 6.73 0.73
N LEU A 88 6.13 5.49 0.77
CA LEU A 88 6.52 4.83 2.04
C LEU A 88 7.69 5.55 2.69
N VAL A 89 8.68 5.97 1.88
CA VAL A 89 9.82 6.75 2.35
C VAL A 89 9.36 8.15 2.81
N PHE A 90 8.51 8.79 2.01
CA PHE A 90 7.90 10.08 2.35
C PHE A 90 7.17 10.02 3.70
N LEU A 91 6.30 9.03 3.91
CA LEU A 91 5.51 8.86 5.14
C LEU A 91 6.38 8.54 6.35
N ALA A 92 7.45 7.74 6.18
CA ALA A 92 8.40 7.44 7.25
C ALA A 92 9.15 8.70 7.72
N ILE A 93 9.55 9.57 6.80
CA ILE A 93 10.16 10.86 7.11
C ILE A 93 9.12 11.80 7.74
N ALA A 94 7.88 11.85 7.21
CA ALA A 94 6.81 12.67 7.74
C ALA A 94 6.48 12.34 9.20
N ALA A 95 6.49 11.05 9.56
CA ALA A 95 6.27 10.61 10.95
C ALA A 95 7.32 11.16 11.91
N LEU A 96 8.59 11.33 11.48
CA LEU A 96 9.64 11.95 12.29
C LEU A 96 9.56 13.48 12.30
N VAL A 97 9.25 14.11 11.18
CA VAL A 97 9.10 15.57 11.09
C VAL A 97 8.04 16.06 12.08
N ARG A 98 6.94 15.33 12.24
CA ARG A 98 5.88 15.65 13.23
C ARG A 98 6.34 15.60 14.68
N ARG A 99 7.42 14.87 14.98
CA ARG A 99 8.01 14.73 16.33
C ARG A 99 9.29 15.53 16.50
N LEU A 100 9.74 16.19 15.42
CA LEU A 100 10.99 16.94 15.43
C LEU A 100 10.88 18.12 16.37
N PRO A 101 11.77 18.24 17.40
CA PRO A 101 11.78 19.40 18.26
C PRO A 101 12.28 20.63 17.49
N GLY A 102 11.40 21.62 17.32
CA GLY A 102 11.73 22.86 16.62
C GLY A 102 12.85 23.66 17.29
N GLU A 103 13.06 23.45 18.60
CA GLU A 103 14.13 24.06 19.38
C GLU A 103 15.53 23.75 18.81
N VAL A 104 15.73 22.56 18.23
CA VAL A 104 17.01 22.17 17.60
C VAL A 104 17.36 23.09 16.43
N PHE A 105 16.35 23.39 15.60
CA PHE A 105 16.51 24.34 14.50
C PHE A 105 16.73 25.77 15.01
N SER A 106 15.91 26.19 16.00
CA SER A 106 16.00 27.54 16.60
C SER A 106 17.34 27.76 17.31
N ALA A 107 17.86 26.77 18.03
CA ALA A 107 19.19 26.84 18.65
C ALA A 107 20.30 27.00 17.62
N ALA A 108 20.28 26.22 16.53
CA ALA A 108 21.24 26.38 15.44
C ALA A 108 21.18 27.78 14.81
N ARG A 109 19.97 28.34 14.66
CA ARG A 109 19.76 29.72 14.19
C ARG A 109 20.28 30.78 15.17
N GLY A 110 20.04 30.57 16.46
CA GLY A 110 20.55 31.43 17.55
C GLY A 110 22.06 31.50 17.58
N LEU A 111 22.76 30.41 17.21
CA LEU A 111 24.20 30.34 17.06
C LEU A 111 24.72 30.95 15.72
N GLY A 112 23.86 31.64 14.95
CA GLY A 112 24.21 32.32 13.71
C GLY A 112 24.25 31.45 12.45
N ALA A 113 23.82 30.17 12.52
CA ALA A 113 23.77 29.33 11.32
C ALA A 113 22.71 29.83 10.32
N PRO A 114 23.01 29.99 9.00
CA PRO A 114 21.98 30.27 8.02
C PRO A 114 20.96 29.14 7.91
N PRO A 115 19.69 29.37 7.48
CA PRO A 115 18.64 28.37 7.48
C PRO A 115 19.01 27.05 6.78
N SER A 116 19.71 27.13 5.64
CA SER A 116 20.19 25.96 4.90
C SER A 116 21.19 25.11 5.69
N ARG A 117 22.13 25.77 6.40
CA ARG A 117 23.10 25.08 7.26
C ARG A 117 22.42 24.47 8.49
N ALA A 118 21.49 25.20 9.14
CA ALA A 118 20.71 24.69 10.26
C ALA A 118 19.89 23.44 9.85
N LEU A 119 19.20 23.47 8.70
CA LEU A 119 18.50 22.28 8.17
C LEU A 119 19.46 21.11 7.91
N ARG A 120 20.59 21.35 7.26
CA ARG A 120 21.53 20.29 6.87
C ARG A 120 22.27 19.70 8.07
N MET A 121 22.69 20.50 9.05
CA MET A 121 23.55 20.05 10.15
C MET A 121 22.76 19.66 11.41
N ALA A 122 21.61 20.29 11.67
CA ALA A 122 20.82 20.03 12.86
C ALA A 122 19.58 19.16 12.57
N VAL A 123 18.79 19.46 11.53
CA VAL A 123 17.54 18.76 11.24
C VAL A 123 17.76 17.46 10.47
N TRP A 124 18.56 17.49 9.40
CA TRP A 124 18.75 16.32 8.52
C TRP A 124 19.30 15.07 9.25
N PRO A 125 20.28 15.15 10.16
CA PRO A 125 20.74 13.98 10.91
C PRO A 125 19.64 13.32 11.74
N LEU A 126 18.70 14.11 12.25
CA LEU A 126 17.55 13.63 13.01
C LEU A 126 16.52 12.91 12.13
N LEU A 127 16.48 13.19 10.83
CA LEU A 127 15.58 12.53 9.88
C LEU A 127 16.17 11.22 9.29
N ARG A 128 17.47 10.95 9.49
CA ARG A 128 18.12 9.70 9.00
C ARG A 128 17.43 8.41 9.44
N PRO A 129 16.94 8.27 10.68
CA PRO A 129 16.19 7.09 11.08
C PRO A 129 14.91 6.91 10.25
N GLY A 130 14.20 7.98 9.90
CA GLY A 130 13.02 7.92 9.01
C GLY A 130 13.38 7.49 7.60
N LEU A 131 14.50 7.98 7.08
CA LEU A 131 15.02 7.56 5.79
C LEU A 131 15.35 6.05 5.78
N LEU A 132 16.02 5.56 6.84
CA LEU A 132 16.37 4.15 7.00
C LEU A 132 15.13 3.26 7.13
N ALA A 133 14.15 3.70 7.95
CA ALA A 133 12.86 3.00 8.10
C ALA A 133 12.11 2.93 6.77
N GLY A 134 12.01 4.06 6.06
CA GLY A 134 11.36 4.15 4.75
C GLY A 134 12.06 3.30 3.68
N ALA A 135 13.38 3.29 3.68
CA ALA A 135 14.16 2.42 2.79
C ALA A 135 13.88 0.93 3.05
N GLY A 136 13.84 0.52 4.31
CA GLY A 136 13.48 -0.85 4.70
C GLY A 136 12.06 -1.23 4.28
N LEU A 137 11.08 -0.34 4.50
CA LEU A 137 9.69 -0.53 4.06
C LEU A 137 9.60 -0.66 2.53
N ALA A 138 10.23 0.26 1.80
CA ALA A 138 10.24 0.25 0.34
C ALA A 138 10.91 -0.99 -0.23
N PHE A 139 11.97 -1.48 0.42
CA PHE A 139 12.67 -2.71 0.04
C PHE A 139 11.79 -3.94 0.19
N ILE A 140 11.16 -4.13 1.37
CA ILE A 140 10.26 -5.26 1.64
C ILE A 140 9.05 -5.22 0.71
N SER A 141 8.44 -4.04 0.53
CA SER A 141 7.29 -3.86 -0.34
C SER A 141 7.62 -4.18 -1.81
N ALA A 142 8.80 -3.74 -2.30
CA ALA A 142 9.25 -4.05 -3.66
C ALA A 142 9.51 -5.54 -3.87
N LEU A 143 10.14 -6.24 -2.89
CA LEU A 143 10.37 -7.68 -2.95
C LEU A 143 9.06 -8.49 -2.98
N GLY A 144 8.06 -8.03 -2.24
CA GLY A 144 6.76 -8.71 -2.15
C GLY A 144 5.78 -8.39 -3.28
N ASN A 145 6.12 -7.48 -4.18
CA ASN A 145 5.20 -7.04 -5.21
C ASN A 145 5.04 -8.08 -6.33
N PHE A 146 3.83 -8.62 -6.47
CA PHE A 146 3.48 -9.54 -7.57
C PHE A 146 2.93 -8.79 -8.78
N GLY A 147 2.04 -7.80 -8.60
CA GLY A 147 1.28 -7.18 -9.68
C GLY A 147 2.15 -6.51 -10.75
N ILE A 148 3.08 -5.63 -10.36
CA ILE A 148 4.04 -5.01 -11.28
C ILE A 148 4.98 -6.06 -11.88
N ALA A 149 5.46 -6.97 -11.04
CA ALA A 149 6.40 -8.00 -11.44
C ALA A 149 5.82 -8.97 -12.48
N ALA A 150 4.56 -9.36 -12.34
CA ALA A 150 3.89 -10.25 -13.28
C ALA A 150 3.62 -9.56 -14.63
N LEU A 151 3.01 -8.36 -14.60
CA LEU A 151 2.61 -7.66 -15.83
C LEU A 151 3.80 -7.14 -16.66
N LEU A 152 4.93 -6.83 -16.04
CA LEU A 152 6.11 -6.34 -16.76
C LEU A 152 7.20 -7.41 -16.94
N GLY A 153 7.30 -8.33 -16.00
CA GLY A 153 8.33 -9.36 -16.00
C GLY A 153 8.02 -10.52 -16.94
N ILE A 154 6.78 -11.02 -16.96
CA ILE A 154 6.40 -12.16 -17.84
C ILE A 154 6.59 -11.78 -19.32
N PRO A 155 6.00 -10.69 -19.84
CA PRO A 155 6.21 -10.29 -21.24
C PRO A 155 7.67 -9.84 -21.48
N GLY A 156 8.32 -9.35 -20.43
CA GLY A 156 9.73 -8.95 -20.44
C GLY A 156 10.70 -10.12 -20.48
N ARG A 157 10.24 -11.36 -20.29
CA ARG A 157 11.05 -12.57 -20.11
C ARG A 157 12.07 -12.45 -18.95
N TYR A 158 11.66 -11.75 -17.92
CA TYR A 158 12.48 -11.49 -16.71
C TYR A 158 11.67 -11.87 -15.46
N PRO A 159 11.54 -13.16 -15.14
CA PRO A 159 10.81 -13.63 -13.98
C PRO A 159 11.57 -13.26 -12.69
N VAL A 160 10.80 -12.77 -11.69
CA VAL A 160 11.31 -12.54 -10.33
C VAL A 160 10.70 -13.53 -9.35
N LEU A 161 11.23 -13.62 -8.13
CA LEU A 161 10.89 -14.67 -7.16
C LEU A 161 9.36 -14.80 -6.92
N THR A 162 8.62 -13.70 -6.79
CA THR A 162 7.17 -13.75 -6.59
C THR A 162 6.42 -14.34 -7.77
N VAL A 163 6.88 -14.06 -8.99
CA VAL A 163 6.33 -14.64 -10.22
C VAL A 163 6.72 -16.09 -10.37
N LEU A 164 7.96 -16.45 -10.05
CA LEU A 164 8.41 -17.86 -10.06
C LEU A 164 7.62 -18.73 -9.06
N ILE A 165 7.35 -18.21 -7.86
CA ILE A 165 6.51 -18.90 -6.87
C ILE A 165 5.11 -19.17 -7.46
N TRP A 166 4.48 -18.16 -8.09
CA TRP A 166 3.18 -18.31 -8.71
C TRP A 166 3.21 -19.32 -9.87
N GLN A 167 4.18 -19.23 -10.77
CA GLN A 167 4.34 -20.16 -11.89
C GLN A 167 4.57 -21.61 -11.42
N LYS A 168 5.39 -21.81 -10.38
CA LYS A 168 5.65 -23.14 -9.82
C LYS A 168 4.43 -23.71 -9.09
N LEU A 169 3.63 -22.86 -8.42
CA LEU A 169 2.38 -23.29 -7.79
C LEU A 169 1.34 -23.74 -8.82
N SER A 170 1.32 -23.10 -9.99
CA SER A 170 0.43 -23.45 -11.12
C SER A 170 0.92 -24.66 -11.93
N ALA A 171 2.16 -25.10 -11.71
CA ALA A 171 2.73 -26.27 -12.38
C ALA A 171 2.27 -27.57 -11.70
N THR A 172 2.02 -28.60 -12.51
CA THR A 172 1.70 -29.95 -12.02
C THR A 172 2.97 -30.73 -11.73
N GLY A 173 3.04 -31.40 -10.57
CA GLY A 173 4.17 -32.27 -10.23
C GLY A 173 4.38 -32.41 -8.73
N SER A 174 4.88 -33.59 -8.29
CA SER A 174 5.11 -33.92 -6.87
C SER A 174 6.13 -32.99 -6.17
N ALA A 175 7.08 -32.42 -6.94
CA ALA A 175 8.10 -31.52 -6.42
C ALA A 175 7.66 -30.03 -6.39
N ALA A 176 6.48 -29.67 -6.89
CA ALA A 176 6.06 -28.28 -7.01
C ALA A 176 5.97 -27.58 -5.65
N LEU A 177 5.35 -28.22 -4.65
CA LEU A 177 5.19 -27.65 -3.30
C LEU A 177 6.53 -27.45 -2.58
N SER A 178 7.47 -28.39 -2.69
CA SER A 178 8.80 -28.27 -2.08
C SER A 178 9.60 -27.12 -2.72
N GLN A 179 9.52 -26.96 -4.04
CA GLN A 179 10.15 -25.84 -4.75
C GLN A 179 9.54 -24.49 -4.34
N VAL A 180 8.21 -24.42 -4.26
CA VAL A 180 7.48 -23.22 -3.81
C VAL A 180 7.86 -22.88 -2.36
N ALA A 181 7.97 -23.86 -1.47
CA ALA A 181 8.41 -23.66 -0.10
C ALA A 181 9.85 -23.12 -0.04
N ALA A 182 10.77 -23.71 -0.79
CA ALA A 182 12.17 -23.26 -0.84
C ALA A 182 12.31 -21.83 -1.38
N LEU A 183 11.61 -21.49 -2.48
CA LEU A 183 11.60 -20.14 -3.03
C LEU A 183 10.99 -19.12 -2.05
N SER A 184 9.96 -19.52 -1.30
CA SER A 184 9.33 -18.66 -0.29
C SER A 184 10.23 -18.42 0.91
N LEU A 185 10.98 -19.44 1.36
CA LEU A 185 12.00 -19.27 2.40
C LEU A 185 13.14 -18.35 1.93
N LEU A 186 13.59 -18.49 0.69
CA LEU A 186 14.57 -17.58 0.11
C LEU A 186 14.04 -16.15 0.06
N LEU A 187 12.80 -15.95 -0.38
CA LEU A 187 12.16 -14.64 -0.42
C LEU A 187 12.03 -14.04 0.99
N ALA A 188 11.65 -14.85 1.99
CA ALA A 188 11.59 -14.43 3.39
C ALA A 188 12.98 -14.02 3.92
N ALA A 189 14.02 -14.81 3.64
CA ALA A 189 15.39 -14.49 4.03
C ALA A 189 15.88 -13.17 3.42
N LEU A 190 15.53 -12.90 2.16
CA LEU A 190 15.86 -11.64 1.48
C LEU A 190 15.16 -10.41 2.09
N THR A 191 14.10 -10.58 2.92
CA THR A 191 13.48 -9.44 3.63
C THR A 191 14.22 -9.03 4.89
N LEU A 192 15.09 -9.89 5.45
CA LEU A 192 15.82 -9.62 6.70
C LEU A 192 16.59 -8.28 6.72
N PRO A 193 17.32 -7.88 5.67
CA PRO A 193 17.98 -6.58 5.64
C PRO A 193 17.01 -5.40 5.81
N GLY A 194 15.84 -5.47 5.17
CA GLY A 194 14.80 -4.44 5.31
C GLY A 194 14.21 -4.39 6.72
N MET A 195 13.97 -5.56 7.34
CA MET A 195 13.51 -5.65 8.72
C MET A 195 14.57 -5.11 9.70
N LEU A 196 15.85 -5.43 9.48
CA LEU A 196 16.96 -4.92 10.28
C LEU A 196 17.04 -3.38 10.16
N ALA A 197 16.92 -2.84 8.96
CA ALA A 197 16.90 -1.39 8.75
C ALA A 197 15.80 -0.70 9.56
N GLN A 198 14.59 -1.28 9.58
CA GLN A 198 13.48 -0.76 10.40
C GLN A 198 13.77 -0.87 11.91
N ALA A 199 14.30 -1.99 12.38
CA ALA A 199 14.65 -2.19 13.78
C ALA A 199 15.74 -1.20 14.24
N LEU A 200 16.77 -0.96 13.45
CA LEU A 200 17.81 0.02 13.71
C LEU A 200 17.27 1.46 13.72
N ALA A 201 16.35 1.78 12.81
CA ALA A 201 15.67 3.06 12.76
C ALA A 201 14.84 3.31 14.02
N ALA A 202 14.09 2.31 14.48
CA ALA A 202 13.27 2.40 15.69
C ALA A 202 14.10 2.67 16.95
N ARG A 203 15.29 2.05 17.07
CA ARG A 203 16.20 2.28 18.20
C ARG A 203 16.77 3.71 18.23
N ARG A 204 16.87 4.38 17.08
CA ARG A 204 17.48 5.71 16.93
C ARG A 204 16.48 6.87 16.94
N SER A 205 15.19 6.61 17.04
CA SER A 205 14.10 7.62 16.92
C SER A 205 13.45 8.00 18.26
N GLY A 206 14.05 7.66 19.39
CA GLY A 206 13.50 7.87 20.74
C GLY A 206 13.76 9.27 21.31
N TRP A 207 13.30 10.34 20.65
CA TRP A 207 13.45 11.72 21.17
C TRP A 207 12.25 12.13 22.01
N LYS A 208 12.50 12.98 23.02
CA LYS A 208 11.43 13.63 23.76
C LYS A 208 10.71 14.62 22.84
N ALA A 209 9.39 14.63 22.87
CA ALA A 209 8.59 15.61 22.15
C ALA A 209 8.88 17.01 22.69
N GLY A 210 9.21 17.94 21.77
CA GLY A 210 9.32 19.38 22.02
C GLY A 210 8.23 20.15 21.26
N LYS A 211 8.40 21.46 21.09
CA LYS A 211 7.55 22.22 20.18
C LYS A 211 7.68 21.67 18.76
N PRO A 212 6.58 21.42 18.05
CA PRO A 212 6.63 20.91 16.70
C PRO A 212 7.48 21.80 15.77
N PHE A 213 8.22 21.20 14.86
CA PHE A 213 8.93 21.94 13.83
C PHE A 213 7.93 22.61 12.87
N GLU A 214 8.05 23.93 12.71
CA GLU A 214 7.24 24.69 11.77
C GLU A 214 7.96 24.75 10.41
N PRO A 215 7.26 24.45 9.31
CA PRO A 215 7.83 24.55 7.96
C PRO A 215 8.30 25.97 7.66
N LEU A 216 9.46 26.08 7.05
CA LEU A 216 10.08 27.36 6.72
C LEU A 216 9.44 27.98 5.49
N ALA A 217 9.47 29.32 5.41
CA ALA A 217 9.07 30.03 4.19
C ALA A 217 9.86 29.53 2.96
N PRO A 218 9.20 29.33 1.81
CA PRO A 218 9.83 28.81 0.62
C PRO A 218 10.81 29.81 0.01
N THR A 219 11.98 29.34 -0.43
CA THR A 219 12.94 30.12 -1.19
C THR A 219 12.54 30.19 -2.68
N ARG A 220 13.27 30.99 -3.48
CA ARG A 220 13.09 31.00 -4.95
C ARG A 220 13.36 29.60 -5.55
N LEU A 221 14.38 28.89 -5.05
CA LEU A 221 14.72 27.54 -5.49
C LEU A 221 13.60 26.54 -5.15
N ASP A 222 13.01 26.62 -3.95
CA ASP A 222 11.92 25.73 -3.56
C ASP A 222 10.69 25.91 -4.47
N ARG A 223 10.39 27.15 -4.88
CA ARG A 223 9.31 27.44 -5.85
C ARG A 223 9.63 26.90 -7.24
N LEU A 224 10.90 26.99 -7.68
CA LEU A 224 11.35 26.44 -8.97
C LEU A 224 11.24 24.90 -8.97
N LEU A 225 11.56 24.25 -7.84
CA LEU A 225 11.46 22.80 -7.68
C LEU A 225 10.00 22.28 -7.68
N LEU A 226 9.00 23.14 -7.57
CA LEU A 226 7.59 22.75 -7.77
C LEU A 226 7.33 22.33 -9.22
N LEU A 227 7.98 22.96 -10.20
CA LEU A 227 7.76 22.59 -11.60
C LEU A 227 8.13 21.14 -11.90
N PRO A 228 9.35 20.64 -11.61
CA PRO A 228 9.68 19.24 -11.82
C PRO A 228 8.84 18.30 -10.95
N LEU A 229 8.42 18.71 -9.75
CA LEU A 229 7.48 17.90 -8.95
C LEU A 229 6.10 17.79 -9.63
N CYS A 230 5.53 18.88 -10.13
CA CYS A 230 4.25 18.87 -10.86
C CYS A 230 4.35 18.06 -12.16
N LEU A 231 5.44 18.18 -12.92
CA LEU A 231 5.68 17.36 -14.11
C LEU A 231 5.80 15.86 -13.76
N TYR A 232 6.50 15.54 -12.68
CA TYR A 232 6.57 14.17 -12.17
C TYR A 232 5.17 13.63 -11.81
N LEU A 233 4.37 14.38 -11.07
CA LEU A 233 3.01 13.98 -10.68
C LEU A 233 2.09 13.84 -11.91
N LEU A 234 2.22 14.72 -12.90
CA LEU A 234 1.50 14.61 -14.18
C LEU A 234 1.88 13.32 -14.90
N ALA A 235 3.18 13.03 -15.02
CA ALA A 235 3.69 11.83 -15.71
C ALA A 235 3.36 10.53 -14.97
N VAL A 236 3.26 10.56 -13.63
CA VAL A 236 3.04 9.37 -12.80
C VAL A 236 1.57 9.08 -12.54
N LEU A 237 0.72 10.10 -12.49
CA LEU A 237 -0.71 9.96 -12.18
C LEU A 237 -1.59 10.25 -13.39
N ALA A 238 -1.52 11.48 -13.93
CA ALA A 238 -2.50 11.92 -14.91
C ALA A 238 -2.34 11.19 -16.25
N LEU A 239 -1.11 11.09 -16.78
CA LEU A 239 -0.85 10.47 -18.06
C LEU A 239 -1.22 8.97 -18.09
N PRO A 240 -0.79 8.13 -17.13
CA PRO A 240 -1.17 6.73 -17.11
C PRO A 240 -2.67 6.52 -16.90
N LEU A 241 -3.31 7.33 -16.04
CA LEU A 241 -4.77 7.25 -15.83
C LEU A 241 -5.56 7.64 -17.08
N ALA A 242 -5.12 8.68 -17.79
CA ALA A 242 -5.72 9.07 -19.07
C ALA A 242 -5.55 7.95 -20.11
N SER A 243 -4.37 7.33 -20.19
CA SER A 243 -4.14 6.19 -21.09
C SER A 243 -5.00 4.98 -20.76
N LEU A 244 -5.20 4.69 -19.48
CA LEU A 244 -6.07 3.62 -19.04
C LEU A 244 -7.54 3.89 -19.44
N LEU A 245 -8.00 5.13 -19.24
CA LEU A 245 -9.35 5.53 -19.63
C LEU A 245 -9.54 5.47 -21.14
N THR A 246 -8.61 5.99 -21.93
CA THR A 246 -8.67 5.92 -23.38
C THR A 246 -8.65 4.48 -23.87
N ALA A 247 -7.85 3.59 -23.27
CA ALA A 247 -7.81 2.16 -23.60
C ALA A 247 -9.16 1.46 -23.31
N ALA A 248 -9.89 1.89 -22.28
CA ALA A 248 -11.20 1.35 -21.94
C ALA A 248 -12.33 1.85 -22.90
N LEU A 249 -12.09 2.97 -23.60
CA LEU A 249 -13.10 3.64 -24.45
C LEU A 249 -12.93 3.34 -25.94
N VAL A 250 -11.94 2.54 -26.35
CA VAL A 250 -11.77 2.12 -27.75
C VAL A 250 -12.24 0.67 -27.96
N PRO A 251 -12.70 0.31 -29.16
CA PRO A 251 -13.14 -1.06 -29.47
C PRO A 251 -12.02 -2.09 -29.33
N ALA A 252 -10.82 -1.75 -29.76
CA ALA A 252 -9.65 -2.62 -29.70
C ALA A 252 -8.36 -1.80 -29.49
N MET A 253 -7.33 -2.44 -28.96
CA MET A 253 -6.01 -1.84 -28.86
C MET A 253 -5.44 -1.55 -30.25
N GLY A 254 -4.68 -0.45 -30.36
CA GLY A 254 -4.11 -0.01 -31.65
C GLY A 254 -5.03 0.91 -32.48
N MET A 255 -6.21 1.26 -31.96
CA MET A 255 -7.10 2.25 -32.56
C MET A 255 -6.95 3.62 -31.90
N ALA A 256 -7.04 4.70 -32.68
CA ALA A 256 -7.13 6.06 -32.13
C ALA A 256 -8.49 6.27 -31.44
N LEU A 257 -8.52 7.06 -30.39
CA LEU A 257 -9.77 7.52 -29.78
C LEU A 257 -10.31 8.69 -30.61
N THR A 258 -11.35 8.43 -31.39
CA THR A 258 -12.11 9.39 -32.18
C THR A 258 -13.58 9.35 -31.79
N LEU A 259 -14.39 10.30 -32.22
CA LEU A 259 -15.82 10.26 -31.95
C LEU A 259 -16.51 9.01 -32.56
N GLU A 260 -15.98 8.49 -33.67
CA GLU A 260 -16.50 7.28 -34.36
C GLU A 260 -16.04 6.00 -33.62
N SER A 261 -14.84 5.97 -33.06
CA SER A 261 -14.30 4.81 -32.33
C SER A 261 -14.69 4.78 -30.86
N LEU A 262 -15.28 5.85 -30.32
CA LEU A 262 -15.68 5.93 -28.94
C LEU A 262 -16.72 4.87 -28.59
N THR A 263 -16.44 4.03 -27.62
CA THR A 263 -17.36 2.99 -27.16
C THR A 263 -17.33 2.82 -25.64
N THR A 264 -18.48 2.57 -25.05
CA THR A 264 -18.62 2.20 -23.63
C THR A 264 -18.86 0.69 -23.45
N ARG A 265 -18.74 -0.11 -24.51
CA ARG A 265 -19.10 -1.55 -24.48
C ARG A 265 -18.32 -2.32 -23.42
N HIS A 266 -17.05 -1.96 -23.17
CA HIS A 266 -16.22 -2.63 -22.16
C HIS A 266 -16.72 -2.33 -20.75
N PHE A 267 -17.16 -1.10 -20.48
CA PHE A 267 -17.81 -0.76 -19.22
C PHE A 267 -19.16 -1.47 -19.07
N ALA A 268 -19.98 -1.48 -20.12
CA ALA A 268 -21.26 -2.20 -20.12
C ALA A 268 -21.06 -3.70 -19.87
N ALA A 269 -20.08 -4.32 -20.53
CA ALA A 269 -19.74 -5.73 -20.32
C ALA A 269 -19.27 -6.04 -18.88
N THR A 270 -18.61 -5.10 -18.21
CA THR A 270 -18.13 -5.30 -16.83
C THR A 270 -19.25 -5.26 -15.80
N VAL A 271 -20.34 -4.55 -16.06
CA VAL A 271 -21.48 -4.42 -15.14
C VAL A 271 -22.71 -5.24 -15.59
N ALA A 272 -22.61 -5.99 -16.69
CA ALA A 272 -23.67 -6.84 -17.18
C ALA A 272 -24.06 -7.92 -16.15
N PRO A 273 -25.35 -8.34 -16.10
CA PRO A 273 -25.76 -9.44 -15.23
C PRO A 273 -24.96 -10.71 -15.53
N GLY A 274 -24.42 -11.35 -14.49
CA GLY A 274 -23.56 -12.53 -14.65
C GLY A 274 -22.10 -12.25 -15.01
N ALA A 275 -21.70 -10.99 -15.14
CA ALA A 275 -20.31 -10.63 -15.41
C ALA A 275 -19.40 -11.08 -14.25
N HIS A 276 -18.25 -11.67 -14.58
CA HIS A 276 -17.21 -12.05 -13.61
C HIS A 276 -16.74 -10.86 -12.76
N THR A 277 -16.86 -9.63 -13.28
CA THR A 277 -16.49 -8.41 -12.56
C THR A 277 -17.37 -8.16 -11.35
N LEU A 278 -18.67 -8.40 -11.42
CA LEU A 278 -19.57 -8.20 -10.27
C LEU A 278 -19.28 -9.22 -9.17
N ALA A 279 -19.01 -10.48 -9.53
CA ALA A 279 -18.58 -11.51 -8.59
C ALA A 279 -17.23 -11.13 -7.94
N ALA A 280 -16.26 -10.70 -8.74
CA ALA A 280 -14.94 -10.29 -8.26
C ALA A 280 -15.01 -9.02 -7.37
N LEU A 281 -15.92 -8.08 -7.67
CA LEU A 281 -16.22 -6.91 -6.81
C LEU A 281 -16.80 -7.36 -5.47
N GLY A 282 -17.79 -8.24 -5.49
CA GLY A 282 -18.40 -8.82 -4.29
C GLY A 282 -17.36 -9.54 -3.42
N ASN A 283 -16.52 -10.39 -4.04
CA ASN A 283 -15.44 -11.08 -3.35
C ASN A 283 -14.44 -10.09 -2.71
N SER A 284 -14.01 -9.06 -3.45
CA SER A 284 -13.07 -8.07 -2.95
C SER A 284 -13.64 -7.28 -1.76
N LEU A 285 -14.91 -6.87 -1.84
CA LEU A 285 -15.58 -6.15 -0.76
C LEU A 285 -15.84 -7.05 0.46
N MET A 286 -16.24 -8.31 0.24
CA MET A 286 -16.48 -9.28 1.30
C MET A 286 -15.19 -9.62 2.04
N LEU A 287 -14.09 -9.87 1.32
CA LEU A 287 -12.78 -10.19 1.91
C LEU A 287 -12.19 -8.99 2.67
N SER A 288 -12.18 -7.81 2.06
CA SER A 288 -11.60 -6.61 2.68
C SER A 288 -12.47 -6.08 3.82
N GLY A 289 -13.79 -6.05 3.65
CA GLY A 289 -14.74 -5.66 4.68
C GLY A 289 -14.79 -6.66 5.84
N GLY A 290 -14.79 -7.96 5.51
CA GLY A 290 -14.72 -9.04 6.51
C GLY A 290 -13.42 -8.98 7.32
N ALA A 291 -12.28 -8.81 6.67
CA ALA A 291 -10.99 -8.64 7.36
C ALA A 291 -10.98 -7.38 8.24
N ALA A 292 -11.46 -6.24 7.74
CA ALA A 292 -11.51 -4.99 8.49
C ALA A 292 -12.43 -5.10 9.72
N LEU A 293 -13.60 -5.75 9.57
CA LEU A 293 -14.55 -5.97 10.66
C LEU A 293 -13.98 -6.92 11.72
N LEU A 294 -13.51 -8.10 11.32
CA LEU A 294 -13.02 -9.11 12.25
C LEU A 294 -11.78 -8.65 13.00
N LEU A 295 -10.82 -8.04 12.29
CA LEU A 295 -9.62 -7.49 12.92
C LEU A 295 -9.92 -6.26 13.77
N GLY A 296 -10.85 -5.40 13.35
CA GLY A 296 -11.32 -4.26 14.14
C GLY A 296 -11.96 -4.71 15.46
N LEU A 297 -12.82 -5.72 15.43
CA LEU A 297 -13.42 -6.29 16.63
C LEU A 297 -12.38 -6.96 17.55
N ALA A 298 -11.40 -7.67 16.97
CA ALA A 298 -10.35 -8.34 17.74
C ALA A 298 -9.31 -7.36 18.31
N ALA A 299 -9.10 -6.21 17.68
CA ALA A 299 -8.04 -5.29 18.07
C ALA A 299 -8.20 -4.72 19.49
N LEU A 300 -9.45 -4.44 19.94
CA LEU A 300 -9.71 -3.89 21.26
C LEU A 300 -9.34 -4.87 22.39
N PRO A 301 -9.91 -6.10 22.45
CA PRO A 301 -9.57 -7.04 23.51
C PRO A 301 -8.09 -7.44 23.48
N VAL A 302 -7.50 -7.61 22.30
CA VAL A 302 -6.07 -7.93 22.17
C VAL A 302 -5.20 -6.76 22.69
N ALA A 303 -5.51 -5.51 22.34
CA ALA A 303 -4.76 -4.34 22.82
C ALA A 303 -4.77 -4.22 24.33
N LEU A 304 -5.93 -4.47 24.98
CA LEU A 304 -6.06 -4.47 26.44
C LEU A 304 -5.32 -5.65 27.09
N ALA A 305 -5.25 -6.79 26.40
CA ALA A 305 -4.55 -7.98 26.87
C ALA A 305 -3.02 -7.94 26.67
N LEU A 306 -2.45 -6.95 25.96
CA LEU A 306 -1.01 -6.80 25.75
C LEU A 306 -0.18 -6.62 27.03
N ARG A 307 -0.84 -6.39 28.18
CA ARG A 307 -0.21 -6.41 29.53
C ARG A 307 0.29 -7.81 29.88
N HIS A 308 -0.37 -8.87 29.37
CA HIS A 308 0.06 -10.24 29.58
C HIS A 308 1.23 -10.61 28.66
N PRO A 309 2.34 -11.17 29.22
CA PRO A 309 3.55 -11.45 28.43
C PRO A 309 3.31 -12.41 27.27
N ALA A 310 2.45 -13.42 27.44
CA ALA A 310 2.11 -14.37 26.39
C ALA A 310 1.38 -13.67 25.20
N VAL A 311 0.38 -12.82 25.48
CA VAL A 311 -0.33 -12.07 24.44
C VAL A 311 0.59 -11.08 23.73
N ARG A 312 1.49 -10.45 24.49
CA ARG A 312 2.49 -9.57 23.92
C ARG A 312 3.46 -10.32 23.00
N ALA A 313 3.93 -11.50 23.41
CA ALA A 313 4.80 -12.34 22.59
C ALA A 313 4.10 -12.80 21.28
N THR A 314 2.85 -13.23 21.36
CA THR A 314 2.06 -13.62 20.16
C THR A 314 1.82 -12.43 19.25
N ALA A 315 1.49 -11.24 19.78
CA ALA A 315 1.34 -10.04 18.98
C ALA A 315 2.66 -9.62 18.29
N MET A 316 3.81 -9.75 18.98
CA MET A 316 5.12 -9.50 18.38
C MET A 316 5.46 -10.53 17.29
N ALA A 317 5.12 -11.81 17.48
CA ALA A 317 5.26 -12.83 16.45
C ALA A 317 4.35 -12.55 15.24
N ALA A 318 3.14 -12.06 15.51
CA ALA A 318 2.20 -11.65 14.49
C ALA A 318 2.66 -10.43 13.67
N ASP A 319 3.43 -9.52 14.26
CA ASP A 319 4.07 -8.42 13.53
C ASP A 319 5.04 -8.92 12.45
N LEU A 320 5.66 -10.11 12.62
CA LEU A 320 6.54 -10.71 11.62
C LEU A 320 5.77 -11.10 10.36
N THR A 321 4.52 -11.56 10.49
CA THR A 321 3.71 -11.94 9.30
C THR A 321 3.42 -10.75 8.39
N TYR A 322 3.24 -9.56 8.96
CA TYR A 322 3.08 -8.34 8.17
C TYR A 322 4.38 -7.90 7.48
N ALA A 323 5.51 -8.14 8.12
CA ALA A 323 6.82 -7.81 7.56
C ALA A 323 7.26 -8.77 6.44
N LEU A 324 6.63 -9.96 6.34
CA LEU A 324 6.90 -10.90 5.26
C LEU A 324 6.15 -10.50 3.97
N PRO A 325 6.71 -10.80 2.77
CA PRO A 325 6.00 -10.68 1.50
C PRO A 325 4.70 -11.48 1.48
N GLY A 326 3.66 -10.96 0.79
CA GLY A 326 2.38 -11.64 0.65
C GLY A 326 2.48 -13.07 0.09
N ALA A 327 3.44 -13.30 -0.81
CA ALA A 327 3.71 -14.64 -1.34
C ALA A 327 4.13 -15.62 -0.24
N CYS A 328 4.98 -15.21 0.71
CA CYS A 328 5.38 -16.05 1.83
C CYS A 328 4.19 -16.40 2.72
N THR A 329 3.34 -15.41 3.03
CA THR A 329 2.12 -15.64 3.82
C THR A 329 1.17 -16.60 3.10
N ALA A 330 0.94 -16.42 1.79
CA ALA A 330 0.08 -17.32 1.02
C ALA A 330 0.62 -18.75 0.99
N VAL A 331 1.91 -18.93 0.72
CA VAL A 331 2.54 -20.26 0.69
C VAL A 331 2.50 -20.93 2.07
N SER A 332 2.75 -20.17 3.15
CA SER A 332 2.65 -20.70 4.51
C SER A 332 1.24 -21.21 4.82
N VAL A 333 0.21 -20.46 4.40
CA VAL A 333 -1.20 -20.86 4.55
C VAL A 333 -1.53 -22.10 3.71
N ILE A 334 -1.02 -22.17 2.47
CA ILE A 334 -1.18 -23.37 1.61
C ILE A 334 -0.58 -24.61 2.28
N LEU A 335 0.67 -24.51 2.73
CA LEU A 335 1.37 -25.64 3.36
C LEU A 335 0.70 -26.06 4.67
N LEU A 336 0.23 -25.09 5.46
CA LEU A 336 -0.52 -25.38 6.70
C LEU A 336 -1.80 -26.14 6.40
N VAL A 337 -2.61 -25.68 5.46
CA VAL A 337 -3.92 -26.26 5.17
C VAL A 337 -3.78 -27.61 4.47
N LEU A 338 -2.89 -27.76 3.49
CA LEU A 338 -2.67 -29.02 2.80
C LEU A 338 -2.03 -30.09 3.71
N GLY A 339 -1.35 -29.67 4.79
CA GLY A 339 -0.85 -30.58 5.84
C GLY A 339 -1.93 -31.10 6.79
N LEU A 340 -3.17 -30.57 6.74
CA LEU A 340 -4.27 -31.00 7.57
C LEU A 340 -5.15 -32.03 6.84
N PRO A 341 -5.74 -33.01 7.55
CA PRO A 341 -6.73 -33.92 6.96
C PRO A 341 -7.91 -33.12 6.37
N GLY A 342 -8.26 -33.37 5.11
CA GLY A 342 -9.33 -32.65 4.41
C GLY A 342 -8.96 -31.24 3.95
N GLY A 343 -7.72 -30.78 4.12
CA GLY A 343 -7.28 -29.45 3.75
C GLY A 343 -7.46 -29.10 2.27
N GLY A 344 -7.42 -30.07 1.37
CA GLY A 344 -7.71 -29.87 -0.05
C GLY A 344 -9.11 -29.32 -0.33
N LEU A 345 -10.10 -29.56 0.54
CA LEU A 345 -11.46 -29.03 0.40
C LEU A 345 -11.55 -27.54 0.74
N VAL A 346 -10.62 -27.02 1.50
CA VAL A 346 -10.57 -25.62 1.92
C VAL A 346 -9.75 -24.77 0.95
N TYR A 347 -8.83 -25.42 0.19
CA TYR A 347 -8.00 -24.72 -0.80
C TYR A 347 -8.86 -24.08 -1.89
N GLY A 348 -8.54 -22.84 -2.26
CA GLY A 348 -9.28 -22.08 -3.29
C GLY A 348 -10.61 -21.49 -2.81
N THR A 349 -10.92 -21.52 -1.51
CA THR A 349 -12.15 -20.92 -0.95
C THR A 349 -11.92 -19.48 -0.50
N LEU A 350 -12.99 -18.66 -0.47
CA LEU A 350 -12.96 -17.31 0.11
C LEU A 350 -12.56 -17.31 1.59
N GLY A 351 -12.95 -18.37 2.34
CA GLY A 351 -12.59 -18.52 3.75
C GLY A 351 -11.08 -18.62 3.95
N LEU A 352 -10.37 -19.33 3.07
CA LEU A 352 -8.92 -19.45 3.14
C LEU A 352 -8.22 -18.13 2.80
N ILE A 353 -8.71 -17.40 1.80
CA ILE A 353 -8.19 -16.07 1.46
C ILE A 353 -8.43 -15.10 2.62
N LEU A 354 -9.62 -15.13 3.24
CA LEU A 354 -9.93 -14.32 4.42
C LEU A 354 -8.98 -14.64 5.58
N PHE A 355 -8.74 -15.91 5.87
CA PHE A 355 -7.79 -16.34 6.90
C PHE A 355 -6.37 -15.78 6.65
N ALA A 356 -5.89 -15.86 5.41
CA ALA A 356 -4.62 -15.29 5.03
C ALA A 356 -4.59 -13.74 5.17
N TYR A 357 -5.68 -13.06 4.88
CA TYR A 357 -5.82 -11.62 5.10
C TYR A 357 -5.82 -11.28 6.59
N LEU A 358 -6.50 -12.05 7.43
CA LEU A 358 -6.47 -11.87 8.88
C LEU A 358 -5.05 -12.02 9.42
N ALA A 359 -4.34 -13.08 9.02
CA ALA A 359 -2.95 -13.30 9.42
C ALA A 359 -2.02 -12.17 8.96
N ARG A 360 -2.24 -11.61 7.76
CA ARG A 360 -1.40 -10.57 7.18
C ARG A 360 -1.64 -9.18 7.76
N PHE A 361 -2.91 -8.79 7.94
CA PHE A 361 -3.27 -7.41 8.24
C PHE A 361 -3.53 -7.11 9.72
N GLN A 362 -3.46 -8.11 10.62
CA GLN A 362 -3.73 -7.96 12.05
C GLN A 362 -2.91 -6.83 12.72
N THR A 363 -1.65 -6.67 12.34
CA THR A 363 -0.77 -5.61 12.84
C THR A 363 -1.31 -4.21 12.55
N LEU A 364 -1.92 -4.01 11.37
CA LEU A 364 -2.48 -2.72 10.97
C LEU A 364 -3.69 -2.31 11.79
N ALA A 365 -4.51 -3.28 12.16
CA ALA A 365 -5.65 -3.05 13.06
C ALA A 365 -5.19 -2.83 14.51
N LEU A 366 -4.24 -3.65 14.98
CA LEU A 366 -3.83 -3.67 16.39
C LEU A 366 -3.00 -2.47 16.80
N ARG A 367 -2.02 -2.03 15.98
CA ARG A 367 -1.05 -0.98 16.38
C ARG A 367 -1.69 0.37 16.74
N PRO A 368 -2.65 0.94 15.99
CA PRO A 368 -3.30 2.19 16.39
C PRO A 368 -4.04 2.06 17.73
N VAL A 369 -4.72 0.93 17.95
CA VAL A 369 -5.51 0.65 19.14
C VAL A 369 -4.60 0.43 20.35
N ALA A 370 -3.50 -0.31 20.19
CA ALA A 370 -2.50 -0.52 21.23
C ALA A 370 -1.83 0.83 21.64
N ALA A 371 -1.56 1.70 20.67
CA ALA A 371 -1.02 3.03 20.96
C ALA A 371 -2.04 3.92 21.68
N ALA A 372 -3.32 3.81 21.42
CA ALA A 372 -4.39 4.50 22.15
C ALA A 372 -4.54 3.93 23.55
N ALA A 373 -4.52 2.60 23.72
CA ALA A 373 -4.59 1.92 25.01
C ALA A 373 -3.43 2.32 25.93
N ALA A 374 -2.21 2.43 25.38
CA ALA A 374 -1.02 2.84 26.15
C ALA A 374 -1.06 4.27 26.69
N ARG A 375 -1.96 5.12 26.19
CA ARG A 375 -2.16 6.50 26.66
C ARG A 375 -3.24 6.63 27.71
N MET A 376 -4.00 5.57 27.97
CA MET A 376 -5.06 5.58 28.97
C MET A 376 -4.47 5.50 30.38
N ASP A 377 -5.03 6.34 31.27
CA ASP A 377 -4.67 6.29 32.69
C ASP A 377 -5.21 4.99 33.33
N PRO A 378 -4.34 4.15 33.90
CA PRO A 378 -4.77 2.94 34.61
C PRO A 378 -5.74 3.22 35.78
N ALA A 379 -5.65 4.41 36.40
CA ALA A 379 -6.52 4.80 37.50
C ALA A 379 -8.02 4.79 37.13
N LEU A 380 -8.35 5.07 35.86
CA LEU A 380 -9.75 5.00 35.38
C LEU A 380 -10.29 3.58 35.46
N GLU A 381 -9.48 2.61 35.10
CA GLU A 381 -9.83 1.19 35.15
C GLU A 381 -9.97 0.70 36.60
N ASP A 382 -9.03 1.13 37.47
CA ASP A 382 -9.02 0.74 38.88
C ASP A 382 -10.20 1.37 39.64
N ALA A 383 -10.51 2.64 39.38
CA ALA A 383 -11.69 3.32 39.95
C ALA A 383 -12.99 2.62 39.57
N ALA A 384 -13.15 2.24 38.30
CA ALA A 384 -14.33 1.52 37.84
C ALA A 384 -14.47 0.13 38.47
N ARG A 385 -13.35 -0.58 38.65
CA ARG A 385 -13.34 -1.85 39.39
C ARG A 385 -13.74 -1.68 40.84
N GLY A 386 -13.20 -0.65 41.48
CA GLY A 386 -13.55 -0.30 42.86
C GLY A 386 -15.02 0.02 43.05
N MET A 387 -15.70 0.57 42.05
CA MET A 387 -17.15 0.81 42.00
C MET A 387 -17.99 -0.42 41.61
N GLY A 388 -17.35 -1.57 41.42
CA GLY A 388 -18.06 -2.83 41.06
C GLY A 388 -18.47 -2.93 39.58
N ALA A 389 -17.93 -2.10 38.70
CA ALA A 389 -18.25 -2.14 37.27
C ALA A 389 -17.80 -3.47 36.63
N GLY A 390 -18.73 -4.21 36.04
CA GLY A 390 -18.46 -5.44 35.32
C GLY A 390 -17.62 -5.18 34.03
N LEU A 391 -17.01 -6.23 33.48
CA LEU A 391 -16.16 -6.16 32.30
C LEU A 391 -16.82 -5.46 31.11
N LEU A 392 -18.06 -5.83 30.77
CA LEU A 392 -18.77 -5.27 29.63
C LEU A 392 -19.02 -3.77 29.78
N LEU A 393 -19.41 -3.33 31.01
CA LEU A 393 -19.61 -1.92 31.31
C LEU A 393 -18.29 -1.13 31.16
N ARG A 394 -17.18 -1.65 31.68
CA ARG A 394 -15.85 -1.03 31.56
C ARG A 394 -15.41 -0.94 30.09
N LEU A 395 -15.60 -2.02 29.32
CA LEU A 395 -15.29 -2.01 27.88
C LEU A 395 -16.09 -0.92 27.15
N ARG A 396 -17.41 -0.85 27.41
CA ARG A 396 -18.32 0.08 26.70
C ARG A 396 -18.16 1.54 27.14
N ALA A 397 -18.00 1.79 28.44
CA ALA A 397 -18.01 3.14 29.00
C ALA A 397 -16.62 3.78 29.12
N ILE A 398 -15.57 2.97 29.36
CA ILE A 398 -14.22 3.49 29.63
C ILE A 398 -13.28 3.28 28.42
N HIS A 399 -13.25 2.07 27.85
CA HIS A 399 -12.27 1.75 26.83
C HIS A 399 -12.72 2.14 25.41
N LEU A 400 -13.96 1.79 25.04
CA LEU A 400 -14.45 1.97 23.67
C LEU A 400 -14.49 3.45 23.21
N PRO A 401 -14.99 4.42 23.99
CA PRO A 401 -15.11 5.81 23.53
C PRO A 401 -13.78 6.45 23.15
N PRO A 402 -12.70 6.40 23.97
CA PRO A 402 -11.43 7.00 23.61
C PRO A 402 -10.67 6.19 22.55
N MET A 403 -10.96 4.88 22.40
CA MET A 403 -10.31 4.01 21.43
C MET A 403 -11.05 3.90 20.10
N ALA A 404 -12.33 4.29 20.03
CA ALA A 404 -13.13 4.22 18.81
C ALA A 404 -12.49 4.89 17.58
N PRO A 405 -11.83 6.05 17.69
CA PRO A 405 -11.12 6.64 16.57
C PRO A 405 -9.96 5.77 16.06
N ALA A 406 -9.22 5.14 16.98
CA ALA A 406 -8.10 4.28 16.63
C ALA A 406 -8.57 2.96 15.99
N LEU A 407 -9.69 2.38 16.50
CA LEU A 407 -10.35 1.22 15.92
C LEU A 407 -10.82 1.50 14.49
N ALA A 408 -11.51 2.62 14.28
CA ALA A 408 -11.97 3.03 12.97
C ALA A 408 -10.79 3.25 12.00
N ALA A 409 -9.72 3.90 12.46
CA ALA A 409 -8.53 4.13 11.65
C ALA A 409 -7.85 2.81 11.26
N GLY A 410 -7.69 1.86 12.20
CA GLY A 410 -7.14 0.55 11.94
C GLY A 410 -7.97 -0.27 10.96
N ALA A 411 -9.29 -0.32 11.17
CA ALA A 411 -10.20 -1.02 10.27
C ALA A 411 -10.20 -0.44 8.85
N LEU A 412 -10.20 0.90 8.71
CA LEU A 412 -10.12 1.57 7.41
C LEU A 412 -8.79 1.28 6.70
N LEU A 413 -7.66 1.27 7.42
CA LEU A 413 -6.37 0.89 6.85
C LEU A 413 -6.36 -0.55 6.35
N VAL A 414 -6.91 -1.48 7.14
CA VAL A 414 -7.05 -2.89 6.72
C VAL A 414 -7.90 -2.97 5.46
N MET A 415 -9.06 -2.32 5.42
CA MET A 415 -9.98 -2.36 4.27
C MET A 415 -9.30 -1.84 3.00
N LEU A 416 -8.63 -0.67 3.06
CA LEU A 416 -7.96 -0.06 1.91
C LEU A 416 -6.81 -0.91 1.37
N LEU A 417 -6.01 -1.53 2.26
CA LEU A 417 -4.88 -2.35 1.85
C LEU A 417 -5.33 -3.75 1.40
N ALA A 418 -6.35 -4.33 2.02
CA ALA A 418 -6.89 -5.63 1.63
C ALA A 418 -7.58 -5.61 0.26
N VAL A 419 -8.30 -4.53 -0.10
CA VAL A 419 -8.87 -4.37 -1.46
C VAL A 419 -7.78 -4.39 -2.53
N ASN A 420 -6.60 -3.86 -2.21
CA ASN A 420 -5.46 -3.77 -3.13
C ASN A 420 -4.53 -5.00 -3.08
N GLU A 421 -4.83 -5.99 -2.22
CA GLU A 421 -3.99 -7.17 -2.07
C GLU A 421 -4.25 -8.18 -3.19
N VAL A 422 -3.25 -8.33 -4.06
CA VAL A 422 -3.31 -9.25 -5.21
C VAL A 422 -2.43 -10.47 -5.00
N THR A 423 -1.30 -10.31 -4.33
CA THR A 423 -0.31 -11.39 -4.19
C THR A 423 -0.90 -12.60 -3.47
N VAL A 424 -1.56 -12.38 -2.34
CA VAL A 424 -2.20 -13.45 -1.56
C VAL A 424 -3.38 -14.04 -2.34
N SER A 425 -4.23 -13.19 -2.91
CA SER A 425 -5.39 -13.62 -3.68
C SER A 425 -5.00 -14.41 -4.92
N ALA A 426 -3.97 -14.02 -5.67
CA ALA A 426 -3.53 -14.70 -6.88
C ALA A 426 -2.98 -16.11 -6.61
N LEU A 427 -2.38 -16.32 -5.42
CA LEU A 427 -1.83 -17.62 -5.02
C LEU A 427 -2.87 -18.54 -4.39
N LEU A 428 -3.92 -17.99 -3.78
CA LEU A 428 -4.95 -18.74 -3.04
C LEU A 428 -6.28 -18.85 -3.80
N ASN A 429 -6.43 -18.17 -4.95
CA ASN A 429 -7.70 -18.18 -5.65
C ASN A 429 -8.05 -19.57 -6.23
N GLY A 430 -9.34 -19.85 -6.29
CA GLY A 430 -9.93 -21.00 -6.96
C GLY A 430 -11.08 -20.57 -7.84
N PRO A 431 -11.82 -21.52 -8.42
CA PRO A 431 -13.01 -21.22 -9.21
C PRO A 431 -14.02 -20.37 -8.42
N GLY A 432 -14.43 -19.23 -8.98
CA GLY A 432 -15.40 -18.32 -8.37
C GLY A 432 -14.88 -17.43 -7.23
N THR A 433 -13.61 -17.53 -6.82
CA THR A 433 -13.06 -16.74 -5.70
C THR A 433 -12.14 -15.60 -6.13
N GLN A 434 -12.13 -15.26 -7.42
CA GLN A 434 -11.31 -14.18 -7.95
C GLN A 434 -11.68 -12.84 -7.32
N THR A 435 -10.64 -12.05 -6.97
CA THR A 435 -10.79 -10.66 -6.58
C THR A 435 -10.63 -9.74 -7.78
N LEU A 436 -11.00 -8.45 -7.66
CA LEU A 436 -10.85 -7.47 -8.74
C LEU A 436 -9.41 -7.40 -9.26
N GLY A 437 -8.43 -7.43 -8.36
CA GLY A 437 -7.02 -7.37 -8.73
C GLY A 437 -6.56 -8.58 -9.55
N VAL A 438 -6.99 -9.78 -9.17
CA VAL A 438 -6.71 -11.02 -9.91
C VAL A 438 -7.42 -11.02 -11.26
N LEU A 439 -8.66 -10.52 -11.31
CA LEU A 439 -9.41 -10.40 -12.57
C LEU A 439 -8.70 -9.47 -13.56
N VAL A 440 -8.24 -8.30 -13.12
CA VAL A 440 -7.46 -7.36 -13.98
C VAL A 440 -6.22 -8.05 -14.56
N PHE A 441 -5.49 -8.79 -13.72
CA PHE A 441 -4.32 -9.54 -14.15
C PHE A 441 -4.69 -10.60 -15.20
N ASN A 442 -5.71 -11.42 -14.94
CA ASN A 442 -6.13 -12.49 -15.84
C ASN A 442 -6.66 -11.96 -17.19
N LEU A 443 -7.43 -10.85 -17.18
CA LEU A 443 -7.89 -10.20 -18.40
C LEU A 443 -6.74 -9.67 -19.24
N GLN A 444 -5.74 -9.06 -18.62
CA GLN A 444 -4.56 -8.56 -19.31
C GLN A 444 -3.69 -9.69 -19.86
N ASP A 445 -3.48 -10.76 -19.09
CA ASP A 445 -2.71 -11.94 -19.51
C ASP A 445 -3.43 -12.69 -20.65
N GLY A 446 -4.77 -12.73 -20.62
CA GLY A 446 -5.62 -13.27 -21.67
C GLY A 446 -5.77 -12.36 -22.90
N GLY A 447 -5.04 -11.25 -23.00
CA GLY A 447 -5.07 -10.35 -24.16
C GLY A 447 -6.31 -9.43 -24.25
N GLN A 448 -7.18 -9.42 -23.25
CA GLN A 448 -8.39 -8.59 -23.18
C GLN A 448 -8.09 -7.20 -22.59
N SER A 449 -7.06 -6.54 -23.09
CA SER A 449 -6.54 -5.27 -22.55
C SER A 449 -7.58 -4.15 -22.39
N PRO A 450 -8.51 -3.89 -23.34
CA PRO A 450 -9.54 -2.85 -23.15
C PRO A 450 -10.50 -3.18 -22.00
N GLN A 451 -10.85 -4.46 -21.82
CA GLN A 451 -11.70 -4.88 -20.72
C GLN A 451 -10.95 -4.82 -19.39
N ALA A 452 -9.67 -5.23 -19.36
CA ALA A 452 -8.80 -5.05 -18.19
C ALA A 452 -8.69 -3.57 -17.78
N ALA A 453 -8.61 -2.66 -18.76
CA ALA A 453 -8.61 -1.22 -18.52
C ALA A 453 -9.93 -0.72 -17.92
N ALA A 454 -11.07 -1.19 -18.42
CA ALA A 454 -12.40 -0.83 -17.89
C ALA A 454 -12.58 -1.32 -16.45
N VAL A 455 -12.23 -2.58 -16.14
CA VAL A 455 -12.26 -3.12 -14.77
C VAL A 455 -11.30 -2.36 -13.85
N SER A 456 -10.13 -1.95 -14.35
CA SER A 456 -9.17 -1.14 -13.61
C SER A 456 -9.72 0.25 -13.27
N CYS A 457 -10.40 0.91 -14.19
CA CYS A 457 -11.07 2.19 -13.93
C CYS A 457 -12.14 2.04 -12.83
N LEU A 458 -12.95 0.98 -12.87
CA LEU A 458 -13.94 0.70 -11.82
C LEU A 458 -13.27 0.41 -10.48
N SER A 459 -12.16 -0.34 -10.47
CA SER A 459 -11.40 -0.60 -9.25
C SER A 459 -10.82 0.69 -8.64
N LEU A 460 -10.33 1.61 -9.47
CA LEU A 460 -9.84 2.92 -9.02
C LEU A 460 -10.97 3.78 -8.46
N LEU A 461 -12.16 3.76 -9.08
CA LEU A 461 -13.35 4.44 -8.57
C LEU A 461 -13.78 3.87 -7.21
N LEU A 462 -13.72 2.54 -7.04
CA LEU A 462 -13.97 1.89 -5.74
C LEU A 462 -12.99 2.38 -4.69
N VAL A 463 -11.68 2.35 -4.96
CA VAL A 463 -10.65 2.81 -4.03
C VAL A 463 -10.85 4.30 -3.69
N ALA A 464 -11.12 5.14 -4.70
CA ALA A 464 -11.40 6.55 -4.50
C ALA A 464 -12.67 6.78 -3.63
N GLY A 465 -13.72 6.00 -3.86
CA GLY A 465 -14.94 6.01 -3.05
C GLY A 465 -14.68 5.62 -1.59
N LEU A 466 -13.90 4.55 -1.36
CA LEU A 466 -13.47 4.13 -0.02
C LEU A 466 -12.61 5.19 0.67
N MET A 467 -11.71 5.85 -0.06
CA MET A 467 -10.91 6.96 0.47
C MET A 467 -11.78 8.18 0.81
N ALA A 468 -12.74 8.51 -0.04
CA ALA A 468 -13.70 9.58 0.23
C ALA A 468 -14.53 9.26 1.49
N LEU A 469 -15.05 8.05 1.61
CA LEU A 469 -15.77 7.57 2.79
C LEU A 469 -14.88 7.64 4.03
N ALA A 470 -13.65 7.12 3.96
CA ALA A 470 -12.67 7.20 5.04
C ALA A 470 -12.37 8.65 5.44
N SER A 471 -12.28 9.57 4.45
CA SER A 471 -12.05 10.99 4.69
C SER A 471 -13.25 11.68 5.34
N LEU A 472 -14.47 11.29 5.00
CA LEU A 472 -15.69 11.78 5.61
C LEU A 472 -15.83 11.32 7.07
N LEU A 473 -15.68 10.01 7.30
CA LEU A 473 -15.67 9.42 8.64
C LEU A 473 -14.51 9.98 9.49
N GLY A 474 -13.35 10.16 8.87
CA GLY A 474 -12.15 10.72 9.47
C GLY A 474 -12.26 12.18 9.92
N ARG A 475 -13.34 12.92 9.52
CA ARG A 475 -13.59 14.27 10.06
C ARG A 475 -13.81 14.27 11.58
N ARG A 476 -14.30 13.17 12.11
CA ARG A 476 -14.55 12.95 13.55
C ARG A 476 -13.36 12.29 14.25
N LEU A 477 -12.29 11.94 13.53
CA LEU A 477 -11.09 11.31 14.07
C LEU A 477 -10.01 12.35 14.38
N PRO A 478 -9.13 12.10 15.39
CA PRO A 478 -8.01 12.98 15.69
C PRO A 478 -7.10 13.22 14.48
N ALA A 479 -6.48 14.41 14.40
CA ALA A 479 -5.52 14.73 13.35
C ALA A 479 -4.39 13.69 13.29
N GLY A 480 -3.96 13.32 12.08
CA GLY A 480 -2.90 12.33 11.87
C GLY A 480 -3.31 10.86 11.91
N THR A 481 -4.61 10.55 12.07
CA THR A 481 -5.12 9.15 11.99
C THR A 481 -5.15 8.63 10.56
N LEU A 482 -5.35 9.49 9.58
CA LEU A 482 -5.30 9.14 8.16
C LEU A 482 -3.99 9.63 7.54
N PRO A 483 -3.28 8.79 6.74
CA PRO A 483 -1.97 9.14 6.15
C PRO A 483 -1.98 10.42 5.33
N TRP A 484 -3.10 10.74 4.67
CA TRP A 484 -3.28 11.91 3.81
C TRP A 484 -3.90 13.12 4.51
N ARG A 485 -4.18 13.02 5.81
CA ARG A 485 -4.61 14.14 6.67
C ARG A 485 -3.53 14.42 7.69
N PRO A 486 -2.62 15.36 7.37
CA PRO A 486 -1.57 15.79 8.30
C PRO A 486 -2.12 16.53 9.52
#